data_290e50b09fe1b1cf4023fdc07ee835c7
#
_entry.id   290e50b09fe1b1cf4023fdc07ee835c7
#
_cell.length_a   1.000
_cell.length_b   1.000
_cell.length_c   1.000
_cell.angle_alpha   90.00
_cell.angle_beta   90.00
_cell.angle_gamma   90.00
#
_symmetry.space_group_name_H-M   'P 1'
#
loop_
_entity.id
_entity.type
_entity.pdbx_description
1 polymer ?
#
loop_
_entity_poly.entity_id
_entity_poly.type
_entity_poly.pdbx_seq_one_letter_code
_entity_poly.pdbx_strand_id
1 'polypeptide(L)'
;MINYYKIETIIVIPTYNIGDEFRFNDYKFFLKNNENVFLCFVNDGSTDQTFTYLKKLNSAFKNQIHIISYQTNLGKAEATRKGINYCNTHYNFKTIGFLDVDLSTSLQEFMRLNSLITNEKEFIFGSRKSTSKNKIFRKCYRFFIGRIIAFIISKILNLNTYDTQCGCKVFTKNISLIIFNETFISKWLFDVELFSRMKTYYGNELTRQKIRETTLNKWEDRGSSKISFFYIFKLWIDLFNINKKYSTKHYFTNKKQLKNEL
;
A
#
# COMPACT_ATOMS: atom_id res chain seq x y z
N MET A 1 16.52 6.92 30.69
CA MET A 1 15.10 6.75 30.36
C MET A 1 14.96 6.74 28.86
N ILE A 2 14.61 5.59 28.25
CA ILE A 2 14.37 5.49 26.81
C ILE A 2 13.03 6.21 26.59
N ASN A 3 13.10 7.36 25.92
CA ASN A 3 11.90 8.11 25.56
C ASN A 3 11.18 7.26 24.48
N TYR A 4 10.16 6.51 24.86
CA TYR A 4 9.30 5.79 23.94
C TYR A 4 8.50 6.85 23.16
N TYR A 5 9.02 7.27 22.01
CA TYR A 5 8.23 8.04 21.05
C TYR A 5 6.96 7.24 20.76
N LYS A 6 5.81 7.85 21.05
CA LYS A 6 4.52 7.22 20.81
C LYS A 6 4.28 7.17 19.30
N ILE A 7 4.58 6.02 18.69
CA ILE A 7 4.31 5.81 17.27
C ILE A 7 2.79 5.85 17.07
N GLU A 8 2.31 6.76 16.25
CA GLU A 8 0.89 6.82 15.88
C GLU A 8 0.63 6.21 14.51
N THR A 9 1.55 6.44 13.57
CA THR A 9 1.40 6.04 12.17
C THR A 9 2.68 5.38 11.66
N ILE A 10 2.55 4.25 10.98
CA ILE A 10 3.67 3.58 10.29
C ILE A 10 3.44 3.64 8.77
N ILE A 11 4.49 4.01 8.04
CA ILE A 11 4.51 3.98 6.58
C ILE A 11 5.51 2.92 6.13
N VAL A 12 5.02 1.86 5.51
CA VAL A 12 5.85 0.82 4.90
C VAL A 12 6.20 1.24 3.48
N ILE A 13 7.48 1.18 3.14
CA ILE A 13 8.02 1.65 1.87
C ILE A 13 8.81 0.51 1.21
N PRO A 14 8.17 -0.30 0.33
CA PRO A 14 8.88 -1.31 -0.44
C PRO A 14 9.84 -0.62 -1.39
N THR A 15 11.10 -1.05 -1.38
CA THR A 15 12.20 -0.36 -2.05
C THR A 15 13.05 -1.36 -2.83
N TYR A 16 13.23 -1.13 -4.14
CA TYR A 16 14.06 -1.95 -4.99
C TYR A 16 14.71 -1.13 -6.10
N ASN A 17 16.06 -1.12 -6.14
CA ASN A 17 16.87 -0.49 -7.18
C ASN A 17 16.40 0.93 -7.55
N ILE A 18 16.23 1.78 -6.54
CA ILE A 18 15.85 3.20 -6.72
C ILE A 18 17.09 4.09 -6.94
N GLY A 19 18.28 3.66 -6.48
CA GLY A 19 19.56 4.34 -6.71
C GLY A 19 19.49 5.84 -6.43
N ASP A 20 20.01 6.62 -7.38
CA ASP A 20 20.09 8.08 -7.26
C ASP A 20 18.73 8.79 -7.34
N GLU A 21 17.66 8.08 -7.73
CA GLU A 21 16.28 8.61 -7.68
C GLU A 21 15.73 8.67 -6.25
N PHE A 22 16.47 8.14 -5.25
CA PHE A 22 16.04 8.15 -3.86
C PHE A 22 15.95 9.58 -3.30
N ARG A 23 14.77 9.96 -2.89
CA ARG A 23 14.42 11.32 -2.43
C ARG A 23 14.89 11.60 -1.00
N PHE A 24 16.17 11.46 -0.72
CA PHE A 24 16.74 11.57 0.62
C PHE A 24 16.30 12.83 1.38
N ASN A 25 16.34 14.00 0.73
CA ASN A 25 15.99 15.26 1.37
C ASN A 25 14.50 15.38 1.70
N ASP A 26 13.61 14.79 0.88
CA ASP A 26 12.17 14.81 1.15
C ASP A 26 11.84 13.95 2.37
N TYR A 27 12.43 12.75 2.48
CA TYR A 27 12.31 11.90 3.66
C TYR A 27 12.87 12.58 4.91
N LYS A 28 14.06 13.17 4.81
CA LYS A 28 14.73 13.91 5.90
C LYS A 28 13.87 15.07 6.40
N PHE A 29 13.33 15.88 5.48
CA PHE A 29 12.47 17.01 5.81
C PHE A 29 11.18 16.54 6.49
N PHE A 30 10.57 15.49 5.96
CA PHE A 30 9.34 14.93 6.51
C PHE A 30 9.52 14.42 7.95
N LEU A 31 10.56 13.61 8.19
CA LEU A 31 10.84 13.04 9.51
C LEU A 31 11.15 14.08 10.57
N LYS A 32 11.85 15.16 10.22
CA LYS A 32 12.10 16.28 11.14
C LYS A 32 10.82 16.96 11.64
N ASN A 33 9.75 16.93 10.86
CA ASN A 33 8.50 17.62 11.14
C ASN A 33 7.37 16.68 11.60
N ASN A 34 7.63 15.37 11.76
CA ASN A 34 6.62 14.37 12.08
C ASN A 34 7.19 13.32 13.05
N GLU A 35 7.35 13.68 14.30
CA GLU A 35 7.99 12.83 15.32
C GLU A 35 7.20 11.55 15.63
N ASN A 36 5.87 11.57 15.47
CA ASN A 36 4.99 10.42 15.75
C ASN A 36 4.85 9.45 14.55
N VAL A 37 5.58 9.70 13.45
CA VAL A 37 5.56 8.86 12.26
C VAL A 37 6.81 8.00 12.20
N PHE A 38 6.60 6.73 11.87
CA PHE A 38 7.66 5.74 11.73
C PHE A 38 7.70 5.20 10.30
N LEU A 39 8.87 5.16 9.68
CA LEU A 39 9.08 4.63 8.34
C LEU A 39 9.70 3.23 8.42
N CYS A 40 9.06 2.25 7.80
CA CYS A 40 9.61 0.92 7.63
C CYS A 40 9.99 0.71 6.16
N PHE A 41 11.27 0.86 5.84
CA PHE A 41 11.78 0.54 4.52
C PHE A 41 12.00 -0.96 4.37
N VAL A 42 11.51 -1.52 3.28
CA VAL A 42 11.73 -2.93 2.93
C VAL A 42 12.60 -2.98 1.68
N ASN A 43 13.91 -3.16 1.87
CA ASN A 43 14.86 -3.33 0.77
C ASN A 43 14.72 -4.74 0.19
N ASP A 44 14.11 -4.83 -0.97
CA ASP A 44 13.72 -6.07 -1.64
C ASP A 44 14.83 -6.61 -2.56
N GLY A 45 16.03 -6.81 -1.99
CA GLY A 45 17.16 -7.36 -2.72
C GLY A 45 17.80 -6.38 -3.71
N SER A 46 17.90 -5.07 -3.36
CA SER A 46 18.57 -4.09 -4.22
C SER A 46 20.05 -4.39 -4.39
N THR A 47 20.55 -4.21 -5.62
CA THR A 47 21.95 -4.42 -6.02
C THR A 47 22.70 -3.13 -6.30
N ASP A 48 22.00 -2.01 -6.28
CA ASP A 48 22.54 -0.66 -6.48
C ASP A 48 22.82 0.08 -5.15
N GLN A 49 22.99 1.40 -5.20
CA GLN A 49 23.26 2.26 -4.04
C GLN A 49 22.04 2.43 -3.07
N THR A 50 20.89 1.84 -3.39
CA THR A 50 19.66 1.98 -2.60
C THR A 50 19.88 1.70 -1.11
N PHE A 51 20.49 0.57 -0.77
CA PHE A 51 20.70 0.19 0.64
C PHE A 51 21.64 1.14 1.37
N THR A 52 22.61 1.73 0.67
CA THR A 52 23.52 2.74 1.22
C THR A 52 22.75 4.01 1.62
N TYR A 53 21.85 4.49 0.74
CA TYR A 53 20.99 5.63 1.04
C TYR A 53 20.06 5.38 2.22
N LEU A 54 19.44 4.18 2.28
CA LEU A 54 18.59 3.79 3.40
C LEU A 54 19.36 3.78 4.73
N LYS A 55 20.58 3.21 4.76
CA LYS A 55 21.43 3.21 5.95
C LYS A 55 21.79 4.61 6.40
N LYS A 56 22.15 5.50 5.46
CA LYS A 56 22.45 6.90 5.75
C LYS A 56 21.27 7.63 6.36
N LEU A 57 20.06 7.41 5.84
CA LEU A 57 18.84 8.01 6.39
C LEU A 57 18.52 7.45 7.78
N ASN A 58 18.64 6.15 7.96
CA ASN A 58 18.42 5.49 9.26
C ASN A 58 19.40 5.97 10.33
N SER A 59 20.66 6.21 9.98
CA SER A 59 21.65 6.74 10.92
C SER A 59 21.27 8.11 11.47
N ALA A 60 20.58 8.93 10.68
CA ALA A 60 20.11 10.25 11.07
C ALA A 60 18.78 10.22 11.88
N PHE A 61 17.97 9.15 11.75
CA PHE A 61 16.65 9.04 12.34
C PHE A 61 16.39 7.64 12.95
N LYS A 62 17.32 7.16 13.78
CA LYS A 62 17.28 5.79 14.35
C LYS A 62 15.98 5.42 15.06
N ASN A 63 15.32 6.39 15.68
CA ASN A 63 14.09 6.17 16.44
C ASN A 63 12.82 6.24 15.58
N GLN A 64 12.93 6.65 14.31
CA GLN A 64 11.80 6.80 13.39
C GLN A 64 11.91 5.93 12.14
N ILE A 65 12.98 5.13 12.00
CA ILE A 65 13.20 4.29 10.83
C ILE A 65 13.56 2.86 11.25
N HIS A 66 12.99 1.90 10.55
CA HIS A 66 13.46 0.52 10.51
C HIS A 66 13.71 0.09 9.07
N ILE A 67 14.76 -0.72 8.87
CA ILE A 67 15.08 -1.28 7.56
C ILE A 67 15.04 -2.80 7.65
N ILE A 68 14.15 -3.41 6.87
CA ILE A 68 14.14 -4.84 6.59
C ILE A 68 14.87 -5.03 5.25
N SER A 69 15.82 -5.97 5.18
CA SER A 69 16.57 -6.21 3.95
C SER A 69 16.57 -7.69 3.58
N TYR A 70 16.17 -7.99 2.35
CA TYR A 70 16.18 -9.32 1.77
C TYR A 70 17.34 -9.45 0.78
N GLN A 71 17.84 -10.68 0.62
CA GLN A 71 18.92 -11.00 -0.32
C GLN A 71 18.42 -11.10 -1.78
N THR A 72 17.15 -11.46 -1.95
CA THR A 72 16.53 -11.69 -3.26
C THR A 72 15.27 -10.87 -3.41
N ASN A 73 14.97 -10.44 -4.65
CA ASN A 73 13.75 -9.71 -4.95
C ASN A 73 12.52 -10.63 -4.86
N LEU A 74 11.66 -10.33 -3.91
CA LEU A 74 10.39 -11.02 -3.67
C LEU A 74 9.23 -10.39 -4.45
N GLY A 75 9.41 -9.15 -4.89
CA GLY A 75 8.42 -8.30 -5.54
C GLY A 75 7.63 -7.42 -4.56
N LYS A 76 7.12 -6.28 -5.08
CA LYS A 76 6.46 -5.22 -4.30
C LYS A 76 5.37 -5.75 -3.35
N ALA A 77 4.53 -6.67 -3.82
CA ALA A 77 3.44 -7.25 -3.03
C ALA A 77 3.96 -7.92 -1.75
N GLU A 78 4.95 -8.81 -1.90
CA GLU A 78 5.48 -9.56 -0.76
C GLU A 78 6.36 -8.68 0.13
N ALA A 79 7.16 -7.78 -0.43
CA ALA A 79 7.91 -6.79 0.35
C ALA A 79 6.98 -5.93 1.21
N THR A 80 5.86 -5.43 0.64
CA THR A 80 4.84 -4.68 1.39
C THR A 80 4.23 -5.52 2.49
N ARG A 81 3.81 -6.76 2.18
CA ARG A 81 3.21 -7.68 3.16
C ARG A 81 4.13 -7.97 4.33
N LYS A 82 5.38 -8.31 4.04
CA LYS A 82 6.38 -8.60 5.07
C LYS A 82 6.68 -7.39 5.95
N GLY A 83 6.77 -6.19 5.36
CA GLY A 83 6.94 -4.96 6.10
C GLY A 83 5.78 -4.67 7.05
N ILE A 84 4.54 -4.79 6.57
CA ILE A 84 3.33 -4.58 7.38
C ILE A 84 3.25 -5.61 8.51
N ASN A 85 3.47 -6.90 8.21
CA ASN A 85 3.40 -7.95 9.23
C ASN A 85 4.50 -7.80 10.28
N TYR A 86 5.71 -7.43 9.88
CA TYR A 86 6.77 -7.11 10.83
C TYR A 86 6.36 -5.98 11.78
N CYS A 87 5.83 -4.89 11.22
CA CYS A 87 5.37 -3.76 12.03
C CYS A 87 4.22 -4.14 12.96
N ASN A 88 3.26 -4.93 12.50
CA ASN A 88 2.15 -5.42 13.30
C ASN A 88 2.60 -6.22 14.53
N THR A 89 3.70 -6.97 14.39
CA THR A 89 4.25 -7.84 15.46
C THR A 89 5.13 -7.05 16.45
N HIS A 90 5.90 -6.05 15.96
CA HIS A 90 6.96 -5.44 16.76
C HIS A 90 6.61 -4.05 17.32
N TYR A 91 5.54 -3.40 16.81
CA TYR A 91 5.22 -2.03 17.21
C TYR A 91 3.76 -1.88 17.66
N ASN A 92 3.55 -0.93 18.56
CA ASN A 92 2.21 -0.47 18.88
C ASN A 92 1.94 0.86 18.17
N PHE A 93 0.86 0.92 17.37
CA PHE A 93 0.48 2.07 16.56
C PHE A 93 -1.05 2.08 16.31
N LYS A 94 -1.58 3.19 15.82
CA LYS A 94 -2.99 3.32 15.46
C LYS A 94 -3.24 2.94 13.99
N THR A 95 -2.43 3.48 13.11
CA THR A 95 -2.59 3.35 11.65
C THR A 95 -1.30 2.92 10.99
N ILE A 96 -1.44 2.14 9.92
CA ILE A 96 -0.34 1.70 9.08
C ILE A 96 -0.76 1.79 7.62
N GLY A 97 0.20 1.99 6.74
CA GLY A 97 -0.07 1.95 5.31
C GLY A 97 1.19 1.74 4.51
N PHE A 98 1.09 1.84 3.19
CA PHE A 98 2.26 1.78 2.33
C PHE A 98 2.27 2.91 1.31
N LEU A 99 3.47 3.26 0.88
CA LEU A 99 3.73 4.32 -0.08
C LEU A 99 4.85 3.91 -1.03
N ASP A 100 4.75 4.33 -2.30
CA ASP A 100 5.81 4.10 -3.28
C ASP A 100 7.05 4.93 -2.95
N VAL A 101 8.23 4.31 -3.06
CA VAL A 101 9.51 4.91 -2.66
C VAL A 101 9.91 6.12 -3.50
N ASP A 102 9.43 6.21 -4.76
CA ASP A 102 9.69 7.33 -5.66
C ASP A 102 8.96 8.63 -5.29
N LEU A 103 8.08 8.55 -4.29
CA LEU A 103 7.22 9.65 -3.86
C LEU A 103 6.42 10.29 -5.00
N SER A 104 5.96 9.47 -5.97
CA SER A 104 4.92 9.88 -6.93
C SER A 104 3.68 10.43 -6.22
N THR A 105 3.36 9.88 -5.06
CA THR A 105 2.50 10.47 -4.03
C THR A 105 3.39 10.91 -2.86
N SER A 106 3.25 12.14 -2.40
CA SER A 106 4.10 12.66 -1.32
C SER A 106 3.73 12.06 0.05
N LEU A 107 4.69 12.12 0.99
CA LEU A 107 4.47 11.75 2.39
C LEU A 107 3.39 12.62 3.05
N GLN A 108 3.28 13.89 2.68
CA GLN A 108 2.22 14.80 3.15
C GLN A 108 0.84 14.35 2.66
N GLU A 109 0.72 13.89 1.40
CA GLU A 109 -0.53 13.31 0.90
C GLU A 109 -0.90 12.02 1.65
N PHE A 110 0.07 11.18 1.98
CA PHE A 110 -0.17 10.03 2.84
C PHE A 110 -0.75 10.45 4.19
N MET A 111 -0.16 11.46 4.86
CA MET A 111 -0.68 11.96 6.14
C MET A 111 -2.07 12.60 6.01
N ARG A 112 -2.36 13.26 4.88
CA ARG A 112 -3.71 13.77 4.61
C ARG A 112 -4.72 12.61 4.46
N LEU A 113 -4.36 11.50 3.81
CA LEU A 113 -5.20 10.31 3.76
C LEU A 113 -5.35 9.69 5.16
N ASN A 114 -4.26 9.63 5.91
CA ASN A 114 -4.24 9.10 7.27
C ASN A 114 -5.21 9.84 8.21
N SER A 115 -5.31 11.16 8.11
CA SER A 115 -6.24 11.95 8.92
C SER A 115 -7.73 11.67 8.64
N LEU A 116 -8.04 10.94 7.56
CA LEU A 116 -9.41 10.54 7.21
C LEU A 116 -9.79 9.16 7.78
N ILE A 117 -8.87 8.47 8.46
CA ILE A 117 -9.16 7.22 9.17
C ILE A 117 -10.06 7.52 10.37
N THR A 118 -11.12 6.76 10.48
CA THR A 118 -12.06 6.78 11.62
C THR A 118 -12.46 5.36 11.98
N ASN A 119 -13.25 5.18 13.04
CA ASN A 119 -13.83 3.88 13.39
C ASN A 119 -14.75 3.32 12.29
N GLU A 120 -15.34 4.20 11.49
CA GLU A 120 -16.20 3.80 10.36
C GLU A 120 -15.41 3.62 9.07
N LYS A 121 -14.35 4.39 8.85
CA LYS A 121 -13.50 4.38 7.66
C LYS A 121 -12.12 3.82 7.99
N GLU A 122 -11.99 2.52 7.88
CA GLU A 122 -10.81 1.77 8.32
C GLU A 122 -9.76 1.58 7.23
N PHE A 123 -10.12 1.82 5.96
CA PHE A 123 -9.23 1.73 4.81
C PHE A 123 -9.43 2.93 3.89
N ILE A 124 -8.44 3.82 3.87
CA ILE A 124 -8.39 4.98 2.98
C ILE A 124 -7.35 4.73 1.89
N PHE A 125 -7.70 5.02 0.65
CA PHE A 125 -6.76 4.88 -0.47
C PHE A 125 -6.83 6.06 -1.42
N GLY A 126 -5.67 6.37 -2.01
CA GLY A 126 -5.53 7.44 -2.97
C GLY A 126 -6.19 7.13 -4.31
N SER A 127 -6.63 8.15 -4.99
CA SER A 127 -7.16 8.07 -6.35
C SER A 127 -6.49 9.11 -7.25
N ARG A 128 -5.95 8.64 -8.37
CA ARG A 128 -5.33 9.49 -9.39
C ARG A 128 -6.38 10.01 -10.40
N LYS A 129 -7.58 10.30 -9.90
CA LYS A 129 -8.65 10.92 -10.69
C LYS A 129 -8.29 12.39 -10.95
N SER A 130 -8.21 12.76 -12.23
CA SER A 130 -7.98 14.16 -12.60
C SER A 130 -9.24 14.99 -12.40
N THR A 131 -9.09 16.15 -11.79
CA THR A 131 -10.14 17.16 -11.56
C THR A 131 -9.56 18.55 -11.82
N SER A 132 -10.41 19.57 -11.91
CA SER A 132 -9.95 20.97 -12.05
C SER A 132 -9.16 21.49 -10.83
N LYS A 133 -9.24 20.80 -9.68
CA LYS A 133 -8.66 21.24 -8.41
C LYS A 133 -7.34 20.54 -8.05
N ASN A 134 -6.90 19.54 -8.82
CA ASN A 134 -5.70 18.77 -8.51
C ASN A 134 -4.69 18.74 -9.67
N LYS A 135 -3.44 18.35 -9.35
CA LYS A 135 -2.34 18.26 -10.31
C LYS A 135 -1.96 16.80 -10.51
N ILE A 136 -2.60 16.14 -11.47
CA ILE A 136 -2.31 14.74 -11.84
C ILE A 136 -1.63 14.71 -13.20
N PHE A 137 -0.35 14.36 -13.23
CA PHE A 137 0.45 14.29 -14.46
C PHE A 137 0.63 12.83 -14.88
N ARG A 138 0.02 12.42 -16.00
CA ARG A 138 0.09 11.06 -16.55
C ARG A 138 0.40 11.07 -18.04
N LYS A 139 1.12 10.06 -18.51
CA LYS A 139 1.28 9.78 -19.95
C LYS A 139 -0.05 9.26 -20.52
N CYS A 140 -0.54 9.84 -21.62
CA CYS A 140 -1.87 9.54 -22.19
C CYS A 140 -2.15 8.05 -22.40
N TYR A 141 -1.22 7.28 -23.00
CA TYR A 141 -1.44 5.86 -23.27
C TYR A 141 -1.59 5.03 -21.99
N ARG A 142 -0.84 5.35 -20.91
CA ARG A 142 -0.98 4.69 -19.59
C ARG A 142 -2.34 5.00 -18.94
N PHE A 143 -2.88 6.17 -19.22
CA PHE A 143 -4.20 6.54 -18.73
C PHE A 143 -5.28 5.63 -19.33
N PHE A 144 -5.34 5.48 -20.66
CA PHE A 144 -6.40 4.68 -21.31
C PHE A 144 -6.35 3.21 -20.93
N ILE A 145 -5.17 2.56 -21.00
CA ILE A 145 -5.02 1.15 -20.61
C ILE A 145 -5.39 0.98 -19.13
N GLY A 146 -4.90 1.85 -18.26
CA GLY A 146 -5.20 1.81 -16.85
C GLY A 146 -6.69 1.97 -16.53
N ARG A 147 -7.45 2.76 -17.32
CA ARG A 147 -8.90 2.94 -17.15
C ARG A 147 -9.69 1.69 -17.49
N ILE A 148 -9.33 1.00 -18.59
CA ILE A 148 -9.98 -0.27 -18.97
C ILE A 148 -9.76 -1.31 -17.86
N ILE A 149 -8.53 -1.48 -17.39
CA ILE A 149 -8.22 -2.42 -16.30
C ILE A 149 -8.96 -2.04 -15.01
N ALA A 150 -8.96 -0.76 -14.63
CA ALA A 150 -9.65 -0.28 -13.43
C ALA A 150 -11.16 -0.50 -13.50
N PHE A 151 -11.79 -0.31 -14.67
CA PHE A 151 -13.21 -0.59 -14.87
C PHE A 151 -13.55 -2.06 -14.65
N ILE A 152 -12.76 -2.98 -15.20
CA ILE A 152 -12.96 -4.41 -15.06
C ILE A 152 -12.76 -4.84 -13.60
N ILE A 153 -11.71 -4.34 -12.94
CA ILE A 153 -11.47 -4.58 -11.51
C ILE A 153 -12.67 -4.11 -10.67
N SER A 154 -13.17 -2.89 -10.92
CA SER A 154 -14.32 -2.34 -10.20
C SER A 154 -15.57 -3.21 -10.34
N LYS A 155 -15.80 -3.77 -11.53
CA LYS A 155 -16.90 -4.73 -11.78
C LYS A 155 -16.73 -6.04 -11.02
N ILE A 156 -15.53 -6.63 -11.08
CA ILE A 156 -15.21 -7.88 -10.36
C ILE A 156 -15.33 -7.70 -8.86
N LEU A 157 -14.80 -6.60 -8.33
CA LEU A 157 -14.89 -6.29 -6.91
C LEU A 157 -16.31 -5.92 -6.48
N ASN A 158 -17.19 -5.56 -7.40
CA ASN A 158 -18.49 -4.97 -7.08
C ASN A 158 -18.37 -3.80 -6.07
N LEU A 159 -17.32 -3.01 -6.24
CA LEU A 159 -17.04 -1.80 -5.48
C LEU A 159 -17.02 -0.62 -6.44
N ASN A 160 -17.67 0.47 -6.07
CA ASN A 160 -17.73 1.66 -6.92
C ASN A 160 -16.45 2.49 -6.77
N THR A 161 -15.30 1.93 -7.20
CA THR A 161 -13.97 2.52 -7.06
C THR A 161 -13.40 2.94 -8.41
N TYR A 162 -12.74 4.10 -8.44
CA TYR A 162 -12.10 4.63 -9.64
C TYR A 162 -10.66 4.13 -9.82
N ASP A 163 -9.86 4.03 -8.73
CA ASP A 163 -8.43 3.71 -8.79
C ASP A 163 -7.97 2.81 -7.63
N THR A 164 -8.14 1.51 -7.80
CA THR A 164 -7.66 0.53 -6.81
C THR A 164 -6.14 0.36 -6.79
N GLN A 165 -5.42 0.84 -7.82
CA GLN A 165 -4.00 0.59 -8.04
C GLN A 165 -3.10 1.77 -7.62
N CYS A 166 -3.63 2.75 -6.89
CA CYS A 166 -2.82 3.84 -6.35
C CYS A 166 -1.89 3.32 -5.25
N GLY A 167 -0.59 3.61 -5.35
CA GLY A 167 0.44 3.17 -4.41
C GLY A 167 0.46 3.92 -3.07
N CYS A 168 -0.66 4.53 -2.67
CA CYS A 168 -0.83 5.20 -1.38
C CYS A 168 -2.09 4.68 -0.71
N LYS A 169 -1.92 3.89 0.34
CA LYS A 169 -3.01 3.26 1.09
C LYS A 169 -2.73 3.28 2.58
N VAL A 170 -3.78 3.56 3.36
CA VAL A 170 -3.74 3.65 4.82
C VAL A 170 -4.82 2.76 5.43
N PHE A 171 -4.49 2.08 6.51
CA PHE A 171 -5.36 1.13 7.20
C PHE A 171 -5.32 1.37 8.71
N THR A 172 -6.38 1.01 9.41
CA THR A 172 -6.28 0.75 10.84
C THR A 172 -5.41 -0.48 11.11
N LYS A 173 -4.83 -0.59 12.31
CA LYS A 173 -4.06 -1.78 12.70
C LYS A 173 -4.87 -3.07 12.51
N ASN A 174 -6.13 -3.07 12.95
CA ASN A 174 -7.01 -4.25 12.85
C ASN A 174 -7.20 -4.74 11.42
N ILE A 175 -7.47 -3.82 10.48
CA ILE A 175 -7.61 -4.18 9.07
C ILE A 175 -6.31 -4.71 8.50
N SER A 176 -5.17 -4.12 8.84
CA SER A 176 -3.87 -4.57 8.34
C SER A 176 -3.56 -6.01 8.75
N LEU A 177 -3.91 -6.42 9.97
CA LEU A 177 -3.76 -7.81 10.44
C LEU A 177 -4.56 -8.81 9.59
N ILE A 178 -5.75 -8.40 9.13
CA ILE A 178 -6.63 -9.26 8.35
C ILE A 178 -6.16 -9.38 6.90
N ILE A 179 -5.90 -8.24 6.24
CA ILE A 179 -5.71 -8.21 4.78
C ILE A 179 -4.28 -8.56 4.34
N PHE A 180 -3.29 -8.49 5.25
CA PHE A 180 -1.89 -8.85 4.96
C PHE A 180 -1.46 -10.20 5.57
N ASN A 181 -2.35 -10.94 6.20
CA ASN A 181 -2.04 -12.20 6.86
C ASN A 181 -1.44 -13.24 5.89
N GLU A 182 -2.13 -13.55 4.79
CA GLU A 182 -1.71 -14.53 3.79
C GLU A 182 -0.83 -13.93 2.69
N THR A 183 -0.01 -14.77 2.03
CA THR A 183 0.72 -14.42 0.80
C THR A 183 -0.26 -14.01 -0.32
N PHE A 184 0.19 -13.13 -1.20
CA PHE A 184 -0.61 -12.69 -2.33
C PHE A 184 -0.46 -13.64 -3.54
N ILE A 185 -1.54 -13.81 -4.31
CA ILE A 185 -1.54 -14.55 -5.57
C ILE A 185 -0.73 -13.79 -6.62
N SER A 186 -0.96 -12.49 -6.71
CA SER A 186 -0.35 -11.63 -7.71
C SER A 186 0.68 -10.68 -7.12
N LYS A 187 1.83 -10.60 -7.77
CA LYS A 187 2.87 -9.61 -7.42
C LYS A 187 2.44 -8.16 -7.74
N TRP A 188 1.48 -7.96 -8.66
CA TRP A 188 1.05 -6.65 -9.13
C TRP A 188 -0.39 -6.30 -8.77
N LEU A 189 -1.30 -7.27 -8.84
CA LEU A 189 -2.71 -7.06 -8.49
C LEU A 189 -3.00 -7.32 -7.02
N PHE A 190 -1.98 -7.32 -6.15
CA PHE A 190 -2.18 -7.48 -4.71
C PHE A 190 -3.12 -6.41 -4.15
N ASP A 191 -3.14 -5.23 -4.74
CA ASP A 191 -4.10 -4.18 -4.41
C ASP A 191 -5.56 -4.64 -4.55
N VAL A 192 -5.87 -5.41 -5.61
CA VAL A 192 -7.19 -6.00 -5.82
C VAL A 192 -7.49 -7.06 -4.75
N GLU A 193 -6.47 -7.83 -4.38
CA GLU A 193 -6.59 -8.84 -3.32
C GLU A 193 -6.90 -8.23 -1.96
N LEU A 194 -6.34 -7.05 -1.62
CA LEU A 194 -6.66 -6.34 -0.38
C LEU A 194 -8.17 -6.08 -0.27
N PHE A 195 -8.80 -5.57 -1.32
CA PHE A 195 -10.24 -5.36 -1.35
C PHE A 195 -11.03 -6.66 -1.31
N SER A 196 -10.56 -7.70 -2.02
CA SER A 196 -11.19 -9.02 -2.01
C SER A 196 -11.16 -9.65 -0.62
N ARG A 197 -10.06 -9.52 0.11
CA ARG A 197 -9.91 -10.00 1.50
C ARG A 197 -10.83 -9.24 2.45
N MET A 198 -10.95 -7.92 2.31
CA MET A 198 -11.94 -7.15 3.07
C MET A 198 -13.38 -7.63 2.80
N LYS A 199 -13.73 -7.88 1.53
CA LYS A 199 -15.06 -8.41 1.17
C LYS A 199 -15.31 -9.78 1.76
N THR A 200 -14.30 -10.63 1.79
CA THR A 200 -14.41 -11.96 2.42
C THR A 200 -14.64 -11.84 3.92
N TYR A 201 -14.01 -10.86 4.57
CA TYR A 201 -14.13 -10.68 6.01
C TYR A 201 -15.43 -9.97 6.42
N TYR A 202 -15.76 -8.85 5.78
CA TYR A 202 -16.90 -8.00 6.15
C TYR A 202 -18.16 -8.20 5.32
N GLY A 203 -18.07 -8.79 4.13
CA GLY A 203 -19.13 -8.74 3.11
C GLY A 203 -19.11 -7.45 2.30
N ASN A 204 -19.89 -7.43 1.21
CA ASN A 204 -19.89 -6.32 0.27
C ASN A 204 -20.32 -5.00 0.91
N GLU A 205 -21.43 -4.99 1.64
CA GLU A 205 -22.02 -3.78 2.19
C GLU A 205 -21.13 -3.12 3.24
N LEU A 206 -20.65 -3.86 4.24
CA LEU A 206 -19.77 -3.32 5.26
C LEU A 206 -18.41 -2.89 4.65
N THR A 207 -17.90 -3.62 3.66
CA THR A 207 -16.68 -3.20 2.96
C THR A 207 -16.84 -1.82 2.30
N ARG A 208 -17.97 -1.56 1.61
CA ARG A 208 -18.26 -0.24 1.02
C ARG A 208 -18.32 0.87 2.08
N GLN A 209 -18.90 0.56 3.24
CA GLN A 209 -18.96 1.51 4.35
C GLN A 209 -17.58 1.79 4.95
N LYS A 210 -16.73 0.77 5.08
CA LYS A 210 -15.43 0.86 5.74
C LYS A 210 -14.29 1.40 4.87
N ILE A 211 -14.44 1.40 3.55
CA ILE A 211 -13.45 1.97 2.63
C ILE A 211 -13.80 3.41 2.25
N ARG A 212 -12.76 4.20 1.91
CA ARG A 212 -12.94 5.53 1.30
C ARG A 212 -11.86 5.77 0.25
N GLU A 213 -12.29 5.98 -0.98
CA GLU A 213 -11.44 6.50 -2.05
C GLU A 213 -11.30 8.01 -1.92
N THR A 214 -10.07 8.51 -1.98
CA THR A 214 -9.80 9.94 -1.82
C THR A 214 -8.91 10.42 -2.95
N THR A 215 -9.38 11.41 -3.71
CA THR A 215 -8.60 12.01 -4.81
C THR A 215 -7.35 12.68 -4.26
N LEU A 216 -6.19 12.37 -4.87
CA LEU A 216 -4.92 13.00 -4.52
C LEU A 216 -4.90 14.46 -5.00
N ASN A 217 -4.31 15.36 -4.21
CA ASN A 217 -4.09 16.75 -4.59
C ASN A 217 -2.99 16.87 -5.65
N LYS A 218 -1.95 16.05 -5.53
CA LYS A 218 -0.84 16.00 -6.47
C LYS A 218 -0.38 14.56 -6.68
N TRP A 219 -0.10 14.21 -7.91
CA TRP A 219 0.55 12.97 -8.29
C TRP A 219 1.37 13.16 -9.56
N GLU A 220 2.59 12.65 -9.58
CA GLU A 220 3.50 12.77 -10.71
C GLU A 220 3.95 11.38 -11.18
N ASP A 221 3.75 11.07 -12.49
CA ASP A 221 4.28 9.85 -13.10
C ASP A 221 5.80 9.95 -13.24
N ARG A 222 6.54 9.31 -12.35
CA ARG A 222 8.02 9.30 -12.34
C ARG A 222 8.64 8.16 -13.14
N GLY A 223 7.83 7.41 -13.88
CA GLY A 223 8.28 6.55 -14.97
C GLY A 223 8.95 5.23 -14.58
N SER A 224 9.07 4.90 -13.31
CA SER A 224 9.81 3.72 -12.83
C SER A 224 9.16 2.37 -13.13
N SER A 225 7.86 2.30 -13.46
CA SER A 225 7.20 1.03 -13.75
C SER A 225 7.25 0.65 -15.24
N LYS A 226 8.06 -0.33 -15.57
CA LYS A 226 8.11 -0.95 -16.91
C LYS A 226 7.19 -2.18 -16.93
N ILE A 227 5.91 -1.99 -17.29
CA ILE A 227 5.02 -3.13 -17.54
C ILE A 227 5.30 -3.65 -18.94
N SER A 228 5.84 -4.87 -19.06
CA SER A 228 6.02 -5.56 -20.34
C SER A 228 4.66 -5.94 -20.93
N PHE A 229 4.56 -5.95 -22.27
CA PHE A 229 3.34 -6.36 -22.99
C PHE A 229 2.89 -7.79 -22.61
N PHE A 230 3.83 -8.73 -22.44
CA PHE A 230 3.54 -10.09 -21.96
C PHE A 230 2.92 -10.11 -20.55
N TYR A 231 3.16 -9.07 -19.77
CA TYR A 231 2.60 -8.98 -18.42
C TYR A 231 1.09 -8.70 -18.43
N ILE A 232 0.56 -8.08 -19.49
CA ILE A 232 -0.88 -7.83 -19.64
C ILE A 232 -1.66 -9.14 -19.67
N PHE A 233 -1.16 -10.16 -20.36
CA PHE A 233 -1.78 -11.50 -20.35
C PHE A 233 -1.78 -12.12 -18.94
N LYS A 234 -0.68 -11.98 -18.22
CA LYS A 234 -0.58 -12.49 -16.85
C LYS A 234 -1.56 -11.77 -15.90
N LEU A 235 -1.80 -10.48 -16.09
CA LEU A 235 -2.78 -9.74 -15.28
C LEU A 235 -4.18 -10.35 -15.38
N TRP A 236 -4.60 -10.84 -16.55
CA TRP A 236 -5.89 -11.50 -16.69
C TRP A 236 -5.97 -12.82 -15.95
N ILE A 237 -4.90 -13.62 -16.01
CA ILE A 237 -4.81 -14.89 -15.28
C ILE A 237 -4.83 -14.61 -13.77
N ASP A 238 -4.04 -13.66 -13.31
CA ASP A 238 -3.99 -13.28 -11.90
C ASP A 238 -5.36 -12.79 -11.42
N LEU A 239 -6.04 -11.95 -12.21
CA LEU A 239 -7.36 -11.43 -11.89
C LEU A 239 -8.42 -12.54 -11.80
N PHE A 240 -8.37 -13.49 -12.74
CA PHE A 240 -9.24 -14.67 -12.71
C PHE A 240 -9.00 -15.52 -11.46
N ASN A 241 -7.73 -15.78 -11.11
CA ASN A 241 -7.35 -16.56 -9.93
C ASN A 241 -7.78 -15.87 -8.63
N ILE A 242 -7.59 -14.55 -8.53
CA ILE A 242 -8.06 -13.74 -7.40
C ILE A 242 -9.59 -13.86 -7.29
N ASN A 243 -10.31 -13.64 -8.39
CA ASN A 243 -11.77 -13.73 -8.39
C ASN A 243 -12.25 -15.13 -7.99
N LYS A 244 -11.62 -16.19 -8.52
CA LYS A 244 -11.94 -17.59 -8.18
C LYS A 244 -11.72 -17.89 -6.70
N LYS A 245 -10.58 -17.42 -6.12
CA LYS A 245 -10.27 -17.66 -4.70
C LYS A 245 -11.25 -16.93 -3.76
N TYR A 246 -11.62 -15.70 -4.08
CA TYR A 246 -12.42 -14.84 -3.21
C TYR A 246 -13.89 -14.71 -3.63
N SER A 247 -14.36 -15.48 -4.63
CA SER A 247 -15.78 -15.52 -4.98
C SER A 247 -16.62 -16.16 -3.87
N THR A 248 -17.84 -15.73 -3.75
CA THR A 248 -18.76 -15.84 -2.61
C THR A 248 -18.99 -17.24 -2.01
N LYS A 249 -18.54 -18.33 -2.61
CA LYS A 249 -18.70 -19.68 -2.05
C LYS A 249 -17.89 -19.94 -0.76
N HIS A 250 -16.79 -19.18 -0.50
CA HIS A 250 -15.96 -19.32 0.71
C HIS A 250 -16.39 -18.43 1.89
N TYR A 251 -17.39 -17.57 1.69
CA TYR A 251 -17.79 -16.58 2.68
C TYR A 251 -18.36 -17.15 3.98
N PHE A 252 -19.01 -18.31 3.91
CA PHE A 252 -19.71 -18.88 5.07
C PHE A 252 -18.88 -19.83 5.94
N THR A 253 -17.78 -20.35 5.43
CA THR A 253 -16.96 -21.34 6.17
C THR A 253 -16.02 -20.66 7.19
N ASN A 254 -15.48 -19.49 6.86
CA ASN A 254 -14.51 -18.80 7.73
C ASN A 254 -15.15 -17.98 8.87
N LYS A 255 -16.42 -17.61 8.74
CA LYS A 255 -17.12 -16.86 9.80
C LYS A 255 -17.36 -17.69 11.06
N LYS A 256 -17.40 -19.01 10.95
CA LYS A 256 -17.53 -19.93 12.09
C LYS A 256 -16.21 -20.16 12.82
N GLN A 257 -15.06 -20.16 12.13
CA GLN A 257 -13.75 -20.35 12.74
C GLN A 257 -13.27 -19.10 13.50
N LEU A 258 -13.41 -17.91 12.91
CA LEU A 258 -12.96 -16.65 13.54
C LEU A 258 -13.82 -16.20 14.74
N LYS A 259 -15.07 -16.68 14.88
CA LYS A 259 -15.88 -16.43 16.09
C LYS A 259 -15.48 -17.29 17.28
N ASN A 260 -14.70 -18.33 17.06
CA ASN A 260 -14.24 -19.24 18.14
C ASN A 260 -12.83 -18.91 18.60
N GLU A 261 -12.13 -17.95 18.01
CA GLU A 261 -10.75 -17.55 18.33
C GLU A 261 -10.65 -16.11 18.90
N LEU A 262 -11.78 -15.42 19.09
CA LEU A 262 -11.92 -14.15 19.81
C LEU A 262 -12.72 -14.37 21.11
#